data_df5e940c63ba2f12a87646df2ed98d4e
#
_entry.id   df5e940c63ba2f12a87646df2ed98d4e
#
_cell.length_a   1.000
_cell.length_b   1.000
_cell.length_c   1.000
_cell.angle_alpha   90.00
_cell.angle_beta   90.00
_cell.angle_gamma   90.00
#
_symmetry.space_group_name_H-M   'P 1'
#
loop_
_entity.id
_entity.type
_entity.pdbx_description
1 polymer ?
#
loop_
_entity_poly.entity_id
_entity_poly.type
_entity_poly.pdbx_seq_one_letter_code
_entity_poly.pdbx_strand_id
1 'polypeptide(L)'
;TLQLFALDGTYLETLNGFGLPANIDTSNELMLVPELKACVTILGPDNTPVARLGRAVERLDEIKNLRTQPDKWIDGQFVHPHDACFTASGDILVAEWVQGGRITKLARV
;
A
#
# COMPACT_ATOMS: atom_id res chain seq x y z
N THR A 1 -6.87 4.99 -8.69
CA THR A 1 -6.32 4.38 -9.91
C THR A 1 -4.83 4.65 -10.04
N LEU A 2 -4.12 3.81 -10.79
CA LEU A 2 -2.79 4.10 -11.34
C LEU A 2 -2.95 4.33 -12.83
N GLN A 3 -2.14 5.22 -13.40
CA GLN A 3 -2.13 5.48 -14.82
C GLN A 3 -0.76 5.20 -15.41
N LEU A 4 -0.70 4.50 -16.52
CA LEU A 4 0.49 4.16 -17.25
C LEU A 4 0.65 5.08 -18.45
N PHE A 5 1.84 5.61 -18.62
CA PHE A 5 2.25 6.40 -19.78
C PHE A 5 3.55 5.85 -20.35
N ALA A 6 3.72 5.97 -21.64
CA ALA A 6 5.02 5.81 -22.27
C ALA A 6 5.94 6.98 -21.85
N LEU A 7 7.27 6.82 -22.02
CA LEU A 7 8.23 7.85 -21.63
C LEU A 7 8.09 9.14 -22.46
N ASP A 8 7.46 9.07 -23.62
CA ASP A 8 7.16 10.25 -24.47
C ASP A 8 5.88 11.00 -24.03
N GLY A 9 5.20 10.51 -22.97
CA GLY A 9 3.96 11.08 -22.44
C GLY A 9 2.68 10.52 -23.05
N THR A 10 2.75 9.54 -23.95
CA THR A 10 1.57 8.89 -24.51
C THR A 10 0.86 8.06 -23.44
N TYR A 11 -0.43 8.34 -23.21
CA TYR A 11 -1.24 7.52 -22.32
C TYR A 11 -1.39 6.10 -22.86
N LEU A 12 -1.22 5.10 -21.99
CA LEU A 12 -1.33 3.68 -22.33
C LEU A 12 -2.54 3.02 -21.67
N GLU A 13 -2.66 3.13 -20.34
CA GLU A 13 -3.63 2.34 -19.59
C GLU A 13 -3.95 2.95 -18.23
N THR A 14 -5.16 2.66 -17.72
CA THR A 14 -5.55 2.92 -16.33
C THR A 14 -5.77 1.61 -15.59
N LEU A 15 -5.02 1.39 -14.51
CA LEU A 15 -5.19 0.27 -13.60
C LEU A 15 -6.15 0.66 -12.48
N ASN A 16 -7.19 -0.13 -12.30
CA ASN A 16 -8.23 0.06 -11.29
C ASN A 16 -8.11 -0.94 -10.13
N GLY A 17 -8.95 -0.80 -9.10
CA GLY A 17 -9.01 -1.73 -7.98
C GLY A 17 -8.11 -1.37 -6.80
N PHE A 18 -7.66 -0.12 -6.72
CA PHE A 18 -6.86 0.42 -5.60
C PHE A 18 -7.69 1.36 -4.72
N GLY A 19 -7.46 1.28 -3.42
CA GLY A 19 -8.10 2.13 -2.42
C GLY A 19 -7.28 3.37 -2.08
N LEU A 20 -7.27 4.40 -2.92
CA LEU A 20 -6.49 5.63 -2.77
C LEU A 20 -4.97 5.34 -2.74
N PRO A 21 -4.37 4.91 -3.84
CA PRO A 21 -2.92 4.68 -3.91
C PRO A 21 -2.17 5.98 -3.63
N ALA A 22 -1.17 5.91 -2.75
CA ALA A 22 -0.46 7.09 -2.25
C ALA A 22 0.96 7.20 -2.77
N ASN A 23 1.61 6.09 -3.07
CA ASN A 23 2.97 6.04 -3.60
C ASN A 23 3.20 4.78 -4.44
N ILE A 24 4.37 4.69 -5.04
CA ILE A 24 4.85 3.52 -5.78
C ILE A 24 6.34 3.34 -5.47
N ASP A 25 6.74 2.11 -5.15
CA ASP A 25 8.13 1.67 -5.17
C ASP A 25 8.29 0.43 -6.04
N THR A 26 9.47 0.19 -6.55
CA THR A 26 9.75 -0.95 -7.42
C THR A 26 11.01 -1.69 -7.01
N SER A 27 10.98 -3.00 -7.12
CA SER A 27 12.15 -3.85 -6.93
C SER A 27 12.07 -5.06 -7.86
N ASN A 28 13.10 -5.24 -8.70
CA ASN A 28 13.07 -6.21 -9.78
C ASN A 28 11.82 -5.98 -10.68
N GLU A 29 10.97 -7.00 -10.83
CA GLU A 29 9.75 -6.91 -11.63
C GLU A 29 8.49 -6.66 -10.80
N LEU A 30 8.65 -6.34 -9.50
CA LEU A 30 7.53 -6.09 -8.60
C LEU A 30 7.31 -4.59 -8.43
N MET A 31 6.06 -4.19 -8.31
CA MET A 31 5.64 -2.84 -7.95
C MET A 31 4.88 -2.89 -6.62
N LEU A 32 5.25 -2.03 -5.69
CA LEU A 32 4.65 -1.90 -4.37
C LEU A 32 3.78 -0.66 -4.34
N VAL A 33 2.52 -0.80 -3.93
CA VAL A 33 1.54 0.28 -3.91
C VAL A 33 0.90 0.36 -2.52
N PRO A 34 1.33 1.31 -1.67
CA PRO A 34 0.60 1.61 -0.44
C PRO A 34 -0.70 2.35 -0.77
N GLU A 35 -1.77 1.94 -0.11
CA GLU A 35 -3.12 2.45 -0.31
C GLU A 35 -3.66 3.03 1.00
N LEU A 36 -4.10 4.29 0.99
CA LEU A 36 -4.68 4.94 2.18
C LEU A 36 -5.91 4.23 2.73
N LYS A 37 -6.56 3.39 1.92
CA LYS A 37 -7.64 2.50 2.37
C LYS A 37 -7.10 1.16 2.87
N ALA A 38 -6.23 1.21 3.89
CA ALA A 38 -5.83 0.07 4.71
C ALA A 38 -5.34 -1.15 3.90
N CYS A 39 -4.45 -0.95 2.94
CA CYS A 39 -3.89 -2.04 2.15
C CYS A 39 -2.51 -1.66 1.59
N VAL A 40 -1.64 -2.64 1.42
CA VAL A 40 -0.43 -2.52 0.59
C VAL A 40 -0.51 -3.61 -0.47
N THR A 41 -0.57 -3.21 -1.73
CA THR A 41 -0.68 -4.14 -2.87
C THR A 41 0.68 -4.33 -3.53
N ILE A 42 1.02 -5.57 -3.86
CA ILE A 42 2.15 -5.91 -4.72
C ILE A 42 1.61 -6.32 -6.08
N LEU A 43 2.12 -5.67 -7.13
CA LEU A 43 1.85 -6.04 -8.52
C LEU A 43 3.02 -6.83 -9.10
N GLY A 44 2.72 -7.80 -9.94
CA GLY A 44 3.69 -8.52 -10.76
C GLY A 44 4.06 -7.75 -12.04
N PRO A 45 4.91 -8.36 -12.90
CA PRO A 45 5.43 -7.71 -14.12
C PRO A 45 4.36 -7.37 -15.16
N ASP A 46 3.19 -8.00 -15.09
CA ASP A 46 2.02 -7.75 -15.95
C ASP A 46 1.05 -6.70 -15.33
N ASN A 47 1.47 -6.01 -14.29
CA ASN A 47 0.67 -5.04 -13.52
C ASN A 47 -0.59 -5.65 -12.85
N THR A 48 -0.64 -6.96 -12.65
CA THR A 48 -1.72 -7.62 -11.91
C THR A 48 -1.35 -7.81 -10.44
N PRO A 49 -2.31 -7.69 -9.50
CA PRO A 49 -2.04 -7.92 -8.09
C PRO A 49 -1.62 -9.37 -7.82
N VAL A 50 -0.46 -9.55 -7.19
CA VAL A 50 0.04 -10.85 -6.71
C VAL A 50 -0.12 -11.01 -5.20
N ALA A 51 -0.22 -9.92 -4.46
CA ALA A 51 -0.49 -9.93 -3.02
C ALA A 51 -1.17 -8.64 -2.57
N ARG A 52 -2.01 -8.75 -1.53
CA ARG A 52 -2.60 -7.63 -0.78
C ARG A 52 -2.31 -7.85 0.70
N LEU A 53 -1.45 -7.01 1.26
CA LEU A 53 -0.91 -7.17 2.59
C LEU A 53 -1.65 -6.28 3.60
N GLY A 54 -1.91 -6.82 4.79
CA GLY A 54 -2.49 -6.10 5.91
C GLY A 54 -3.85 -5.43 5.62
N ARG A 55 -4.59 -5.95 4.63
CA ARG A 55 -5.86 -5.38 4.17
C ARG A 55 -6.91 -5.38 5.29
N ALA A 56 -7.45 -4.20 5.58
CA ALA A 56 -8.45 -4.00 6.62
C ALA A 56 -9.47 -2.90 6.26
N VAL A 57 -9.86 -2.83 4.99
CA VAL A 57 -10.74 -1.77 4.44
C VAL A 57 -12.06 -1.68 5.21
N GLU A 58 -12.65 -2.82 5.55
CA GLU A 58 -13.93 -2.90 6.26
C GLU A 58 -13.88 -2.20 7.63
N ARG A 59 -12.74 -2.25 8.32
CA ARG A 59 -12.57 -1.58 9.60
C ARG A 59 -12.57 -0.05 9.51
N LEU A 60 -12.13 0.51 8.39
CA LEU A 60 -12.22 1.95 8.14
C LEU A 60 -13.68 2.42 7.99
N ASP A 61 -14.53 1.56 7.43
CA ASP A 61 -15.94 1.83 7.27
C ASP A 61 -16.70 1.67 8.59
N GLU A 62 -16.32 0.68 9.41
CA GLU A 62 -16.95 0.39 10.70
C GLU A 62 -16.54 1.37 11.81
N ILE A 63 -15.28 1.81 11.83
CA ILE A 63 -14.72 2.65 12.90
C ILE A 63 -14.34 4.02 12.36
N LYS A 64 -15.20 5.00 12.61
CA LYS A 64 -14.95 6.38 12.20
C LYS A 64 -13.68 6.92 12.89
N ASN A 65 -12.83 7.59 12.11
CA ASN A 65 -11.57 8.18 12.59
C ASN A 65 -10.61 7.17 13.24
N LEU A 66 -10.56 5.94 12.75
CA LEU A 66 -9.68 4.89 13.27
C LEU A 66 -8.21 5.34 13.40
N ARG A 67 -7.74 6.22 12.50
CA ARG A 67 -6.38 6.78 12.53
C ARG A 67 -6.00 7.53 13.81
N THR A 68 -6.98 8.01 14.57
CA THR A 68 -6.79 8.75 15.84
C THR A 68 -7.06 7.90 17.06
N GLN A 69 -7.26 6.59 16.91
CA GLN A 69 -7.64 5.66 17.97
C GLN A 69 -6.66 4.47 18.03
N PRO A 70 -5.39 4.70 18.49
CA PRO A 70 -4.35 3.65 18.48
C PRO A 70 -4.72 2.40 19.27
N ASP A 71 -5.56 2.54 20.31
CA ASP A 71 -6.09 1.43 21.12
C ASP A 71 -6.99 0.44 20.34
N LYS A 72 -7.46 0.85 19.17
CA LYS A 72 -8.28 0.02 18.27
C LYS A 72 -7.51 -0.57 17.08
N TRP A 73 -6.23 -0.26 16.95
CA TRP A 73 -5.42 -0.84 15.89
C TRP A 73 -5.13 -2.31 16.19
N ILE A 74 -5.04 -3.09 15.13
CA ILE A 74 -4.75 -4.53 15.20
C ILE A 74 -3.40 -4.78 14.52
N ASP A 75 -2.53 -5.52 15.19
CA ASP A 75 -1.24 -5.92 14.62
C ASP A 75 -1.44 -6.71 13.33
N GLY A 76 -0.63 -6.40 12.32
CA GLY A 76 -0.76 -7.00 10.99
C GLY A 76 -1.86 -6.41 10.11
N GLN A 77 -2.64 -5.45 10.60
CA GLN A 77 -3.63 -4.71 9.81
C GLN A 77 -3.25 -3.25 9.70
N PHE A 78 -3.37 -2.71 8.48
CA PHE A 78 -3.11 -1.30 8.21
C PHE A 78 -4.34 -0.42 8.47
N VAL A 79 -4.06 0.87 8.63
CA VAL A 79 -5.08 1.93 8.72
C VAL A 79 -4.96 2.84 7.50
N HIS A 80 -3.87 3.59 7.38
CA HIS A 80 -3.63 4.47 6.25
C HIS A 80 -2.17 4.39 5.77
N PRO A 81 -1.78 3.32 5.07
CA PRO A 81 -0.48 3.27 4.39
C PRO A 81 -0.32 4.47 3.46
N HIS A 82 0.72 5.27 3.70
CA HIS A 82 0.99 6.47 2.92
C HIS A 82 2.23 6.32 2.06
N ASP A 83 3.22 5.59 2.55
CA ASP A 83 4.44 5.27 1.84
C ASP A 83 4.88 3.85 2.14
N ALA A 84 5.55 3.21 1.19
CA ALA A 84 6.14 1.89 1.37
C ALA A 84 7.33 1.72 0.44
N CYS A 85 8.35 0.99 0.90
CA CYS A 85 9.53 0.69 0.09
C CYS A 85 10.03 -0.73 0.33
N PHE A 86 10.66 -1.30 -0.70
CA PHE A 86 11.45 -2.52 -0.55
C PHE A 86 12.80 -2.21 0.09
N THR A 87 13.26 -3.09 0.97
CA THR A 87 14.66 -3.09 1.44
C THR A 87 15.54 -3.93 0.49
N ALA A 88 16.86 -3.80 0.62
CA ALA A 88 17.79 -4.60 -0.17
C ALA A 88 17.64 -6.12 0.06
N SER A 89 17.15 -6.54 1.24
CA SER A 89 16.85 -7.94 1.56
C SER A 89 15.50 -8.45 1.04
N GLY A 90 14.69 -7.56 0.46
CA GLY A 90 13.35 -7.87 -0.03
C GLY A 90 12.26 -7.80 1.04
N ASP A 91 12.57 -7.31 2.24
CA ASP A 91 11.56 -6.92 3.22
C ASP A 91 10.85 -5.65 2.75
N ILE A 92 9.72 -5.32 3.35
CA ILE A 92 8.97 -4.10 3.04
C ILE A 92 8.86 -3.26 4.30
N LEU A 93 9.14 -1.97 4.18
CA LEU A 93 8.84 -0.97 5.21
C LEU A 93 7.61 -0.17 4.78
N VAL A 94 6.67 0.02 5.69
CA VAL A 94 5.43 0.76 5.44
C VAL A 94 5.31 1.88 6.46
N ALA A 95 5.13 3.11 5.98
CA ALA A 95 4.84 4.28 6.81
C ALA A 95 3.35 4.61 6.72
N GLU A 96 2.69 4.76 7.86
CA GLU A 96 1.26 5.06 7.92
C GLU A 96 0.97 6.48 8.40
N TRP A 97 -0.02 7.08 7.79
CA TRP A 97 -0.54 8.39 8.17
C TRP A 97 -1.61 8.23 9.27
N VAL A 98 -1.15 8.03 10.49
CA VAL A 98 -1.97 7.83 11.70
C VAL A 98 -1.44 8.68 12.84
N GLN A 99 -2.23 8.85 13.90
CA GLN A 99 -1.83 9.63 15.08
C GLN A 99 -0.53 9.07 15.69
N GLY A 100 0.48 9.92 15.81
CA GLY A 100 1.80 9.53 16.29
C GLY A 100 2.68 8.83 15.25
N GLY A 101 2.13 8.53 14.07
CA GLY A 101 2.82 7.74 13.04
C GLY A 101 2.98 6.26 13.42
N ARG A 102 3.03 5.38 12.43
CA ARG A 102 3.39 3.98 12.63
C ARG A 102 4.26 3.50 11.46
N ILE A 103 5.37 2.86 11.79
CA ILE A 103 6.21 2.18 10.79
C ILE A 103 6.09 0.68 11.04
N THR A 104 5.76 -0.04 10.00
CA THR A 104 5.66 -1.51 10.02
C THR A 104 6.70 -2.11 9.10
N LYS A 105 7.44 -3.09 9.59
CA LYS A 105 8.31 -3.94 8.77
C LYS A 105 7.60 -5.26 8.47
N LEU A 106 7.44 -5.57 7.19
CA LEU A 106 6.98 -6.86 6.71
C LEU A 106 8.21 -7.68 6.30
N ALA A 107 8.54 -8.69 7.07
CA ALA A 107 9.70 -9.53 6.80
C ALA A 107 9.37 -10.53 5.69
N ARG A 108 10.28 -10.64 4.72
CA ARG A 108 10.22 -11.70 3.72
C ARG A 108 10.62 -13.03 4.36
N VAL A 109 9.74 -13.95 4.33
CA VAL A 109 9.95 -15.32 4.86
C VAL A 109 9.97 -16.37 3.77
#